data_c17906129bffc86077dfa377b0f9dbd1
#
_entry.id   c17906129bffc86077dfa377b0f9dbd1
#
_cell.length_a   1.000
_cell.length_b   1.000
_cell.length_c   1.000
_cell.angle_alpha   90.00
_cell.angle_beta   90.00
_cell.angle_gamma   90.00
#
_symmetry.space_group_name_H-M   'P 1'
#
loop_
_entity.id
_entity.type
_entity.pdbx_description
1 polymer ?
#
loop_
_entity_poly.entity_id
_entity_poly.type
_entity_poly.pdbx_seq_one_letter_code
_entity_poly.pdbx_strand_id
1 'polypeptide(L)'
;MSKNATTAAGWDEEYEAGRWAFLRSLPESGRYGIIGMWLSLTDAMDEVLDIGCGEGLLYERLQPMGVKRYVGMDLSPASLEIANVDPAIASLRAGDMHTLEPKDGETFSAIVFNEVLHFADDPAAVVSRYVPFLKEDGVIALSMYSPKKPESGANKLIASLWEATDDESKWEVLDDYRLVSDKKGVTWRMRLVKPKV
;
A
#
# COMPACT_ATOMS: atom_id res chain seq x y z
N MET A 1 12.27 13.62 -4.67
CA MET A 1 10.86 14.00 -4.87
C MET A 1 10.82 15.47 -5.23
N SER A 2 10.10 15.84 -6.28
CA SER A 2 9.83 17.24 -6.58
C SER A 2 8.94 17.84 -5.49
N LYS A 3 9.05 19.16 -5.26
CA LYS A 3 8.17 19.85 -4.30
C LYS A 3 6.68 19.84 -4.71
N ASN A 4 6.35 19.31 -5.88
CA ASN A 4 5.01 19.31 -6.48
C ASN A 4 4.26 17.98 -6.29
N ALA A 5 4.90 16.93 -5.75
CA ALA A 5 4.29 15.60 -5.58
C ALA A 5 3.31 15.53 -4.39
N THR A 6 2.48 16.56 -4.18
CA THR A 6 1.40 16.58 -3.18
C THR A 6 0.02 16.77 -3.83
N THR A 7 -0.02 16.92 -5.14
CA THR A 7 -1.26 17.11 -5.92
C THR A 7 -1.34 16.07 -7.04
N ALA A 8 -2.55 15.78 -7.54
CA ALA A 8 -2.75 14.88 -8.65
C ALA A 8 -1.86 15.25 -9.86
N ALA A 9 -1.89 16.53 -10.28
CA ALA A 9 -1.08 17.01 -11.40
C ALA A 9 0.44 16.83 -11.15
N GLY A 10 0.91 17.03 -9.92
CA GLY A 10 2.33 16.82 -9.59
C GLY A 10 2.73 15.35 -9.67
N TRP A 11 1.84 14.45 -9.30
CA TRP A 11 2.05 13.01 -9.48
C TRP A 11 1.97 12.59 -10.95
N ASP A 12 1.04 13.14 -11.73
CA ASP A 12 0.96 12.88 -13.17
C ASP A 12 2.28 13.23 -13.86
N GLU A 13 2.87 14.41 -13.59
CA GLU A 13 4.19 14.80 -14.10
C GLU A 13 5.30 13.80 -13.72
N GLU A 14 5.27 13.23 -12.50
CA GLU A 14 6.24 12.23 -12.05
C GLU A 14 6.11 10.92 -12.85
N TYR A 15 4.89 10.44 -13.07
CA TYR A 15 4.62 9.20 -13.84
C TYR A 15 4.91 9.41 -15.33
N GLU A 16 4.45 10.49 -15.94
CA GLU A 16 4.71 10.84 -17.34
C GLU A 16 6.21 10.97 -17.64
N ALA A 17 6.98 11.51 -16.68
CA ALA A 17 8.43 11.60 -16.78
C ALA A 17 9.15 10.25 -16.55
N GLY A 18 8.43 9.16 -16.28
CA GLY A 18 8.97 7.82 -16.04
C GLY A 18 9.83 7.69 -14.78
N ARG A 19 9.69 8.62 -13.81
CA ARG A 19 10.54 8.63 -12.61
C ARG A 19 10.32 7.44 -11.70
N TRP A 20 9.17 6.78 -11.80
CA TRP A 20 8.81 5.61 -11.01
C TRP A 20 9.04 4.27 -11.71
N ALA A 21 9.54 4.29 -12.98
CA ALA A 21 9.80 3.07 -13.74
C ALA A 21 10.76 2.08 -13.05
N PHE A 22 11.63 2.56 -12.15
CA PHE A 22 12.53 1.70 -11.36
C PHE A 22 11.79 0.72 -10.44
N LEU A 23 10.54 1.01 -10.05
CA LEU A 23 9.71 0.13 -9.20
C LEU A 23 9.44 -1.23 -9.85
N ARG A 24 9.49 -1.31 -11.19
CA ARG A 24 9.38 -2.58 -11.96
C ARG A 24 10.63 -3.45 -11.85
N SER A 25 11.72 -2.90 -11.35
CA SER A 25 12.99 -3.62 -11.28
C SER A 25 12.97 -4.74 -10.22
N LEU A 26 13.73 -5.80 -10.48
CA LEU A 26 13.83 -6.95 -9.58
C LEU A 26 14.21 -6.58 -8.12
N PRO A 27 15.12 -5.61 -7.84
CA PRO A 27 15.42 -5.19 -6.50
C PRO A 27 14.24 -4.61 -5.70
N GLU A 28 13.19 -4.15 -6.36
CA GLU A 28 11.96 -3.65 -5.72
C GLU A 28 10.92 -4.75 -5.47
N SER A 29 11.12 -5.95 -6.04
CA SER A 29 10.14 -7.03 -6.01
C SER A 29 9.94 -7.66 -4.62
N GLY A 30 10.92 -7.55 -3.72
CA GLY A 30 10.90 -8.23 -2.42
C GLY A 30 9.67 -7.90 -1.57
N ARG A 31 9.29 -6.62 -1.48
CA ARG A 31 8.12 -6.20 -0.70
C ARG A 31 6.81 -6.70 -1.29
N TYR A 32 6.66 -6.73 -2.61
CA TYR A 32 5.48 -7.30 -3.27
C TYR A 32 5.36 -8.81 -2.98
N GLY A 33 6.48 -9.53 -2.97
CA GLY A 33 6.52 -10.96 -2.62
C GLY A 33 6.08 -11.23 -1.18
N ILE A 34 6.52 -10.40 -0.22
CA ILE A 34 6.10 -10.50 1.19
C ILE A 34 4.60 -10.21 1.32
N ILE A 35 4.09 -9.16 0.67
CA ILE A 35 2.66 -8.84 0.68
C ILE A 35 1.86 -10.01 0.09
N GLY A 36 2.23 -10.52 -1.08
CA GLY A 36 1.55 -11.66 -1.71
C GLY A 36 1.57 -12.92 -0.84
N MET A 37 2.70 -13.22 -0.19
CA MET A 37 2.80 -14.32 0.77
C MET A 37 1.82 -14.14 1.94
N TRP A 38 1.76 -12.97 2.54
CA TRP A 38 0.84 -12.68 3.64
C TRP A 38 -0.62 -12.88 3.25
N LEU A 39 -1.03 -12.29 2.12
CA LEU A 39 -2.41 -12.41 1.65
C LEU A 39 -2.78 -13.86 1.33
N SER A 40 -1.83 -14.66 0.83
CA SER A 40 -2.04 -16.09 0.59
C SER A 40 -2.16 -16.89 1.89
N LEU A 41 -1.32 -16.61 2.88
CA LEU A 41 -1.32 -17.34 4.17
C LEU A 41 -2.53 -17.00 5.05
N THR A 42 -3.16 -15.84 4.83
CA THR A 42 -4.35 -15.39 5.58
C THR A 42 -5.65 -15.55 4.80
N ASP A 43 -5.63 -16.27 3.67
CA ASP A 43 -6.78 -16.43 2.76
C ASP A 43 -7.42 -15.11 2.31
N ALA A 44 -6.61 -14.03 2.24
CA ALA A 44 -7.07 -12.67 1.97
C ALA A 44 -6.96 -12.24 0.49
N MET A 45 -6.91 -13.22 -0.45
CA MET A 45 -6.78 -12.97 -1.89
C MET A 45 -8.12 -12.77 -2.61
N ASP A 46 -9.23 -12.88 -1.89
CA ASP A 46 -10.55 -12.81 -2.53
C ASP A 46 -10.87 -11.40 -3.03
N GLU A 47 -10.75 -10.39 -2.19
CA GLU A 47 -10.94 -8.99 -2.56
C GLU A 47 -9.84 -8.13 -1.92
N VAL A 48 -9.02 -7.55 -2.78
CA VAL A 48 -7.88 -6.72 -2.37
C VAL A 48 -8.13 -5.27 -2.75
N LEU A 49 -7.98 -4.37 -1.78
CA LEU A 49 -7.93 -2.92 -1.99
C LEU A 49 -6.48 -2.45 -1.85
N ASP A 50 -5.94 -1.83 -2.88
CA ASP A 50 -4.58 -1.28 -2.91
C ASP A 50 -4.63 0.26 -2.96
N ILE A 51 -4.21 0.90 -1.87
CA ILE A 51 -4.20 2.36 -1.71
C ILE A 51 -2.84 2.89 -2.12
N GLY A 52 -2.85 3.83 -3.09
CA GLY A 52 -1.64 4.31 -3.74
C GLY A 52 -1.08 3.25 -4.70
N CYS A 53 -1.95 2.63 -5.49
CA CYS A 53 -1.61 1.50 -6.34
C CYS A 53 -0.65 1.85 -7.50
N GLY A 54 -0.50 3.15 -7.82
CA GLY A 54 0.29 3.61 -8.95
C GLY A 54 -0.12 2.93 -10.25
N GLU A 55 0.85 2.44 -10.99
CA GLU A 55 0.65 1.71 -12.24
C GLU A 55 0.26 0.22 -12.05
N GLY A 56 -0.26 -0.16 -10.87
CA GLY A 56 -0.81 -1.49 -10.62
C GLY A 56 0.22 -2.61 -10.44
N LEU A 57 1.43 -2.30 -9.99
CA LEU A 57 2.50 -3.30 -9.85
C LEU A 57 2.18 -4.40 -8.85
N LEU A 58 1.45 -4.09 -7.78
CA LEU A 58 0.98 -5.12 -6.85
C LEU A 58 -0.01 -6.06 -7.54
N TYR A 59 -0.95 -5.53 -8.32
CA TYR A 59 -1.87 -6.36 -9.11
C TYR A 59 -1.13 -7.34 -10.01
N GLU A 60 -0.11 -6.89 -10.75
CA GLU A 60 0.69 -7.75 -11.64
C GLU A 60 1.35 -8.93 -10.87
N ARG A 61 1.60 -8.77 -9.58
CA ARG A 61 2.16 -9.84 -8.72
C ARG A 61 1.09 -10.75 -8.14
N LEU A 62 -0.06 -10.20 -7.77
CA LEU A 62 -1.15 -10.95 -7.16
C LEU A 62 -1.99 -11.73 -8.20
N GLN A 63 -2.10 -11.22 -9.42
CA GLN A 63 -2.88 -11.86 -10.48
C GLN A 63 -2.49 -13.32 -10.74
N PRO A 64 -1.19 -13.68 -10.96
CA PRO A 64 -0.79 -15.08 -11.11
C PRO A 64 -0.91 -15.91 -9.82
N MET A 65 -1.09 -15.28 -8.67
CA MET A 65 -1.31 -15.95 -7.38
C MET A 65 -2.80 -16.20 -7.11
N GLY A 66 -3.71 -15.73 -7.98
CA GLY A 66 -5.13 -16.04 -7.93
C GLY A 66 -5.99 -15.02 -7.18
N VAL A 67 -5.59 -13.72 -7.15
CA VAL A 67 -6.49 -12.66 -6.66
C VAL A 67 -7.79 -12.69 -7.47
N LYS A 68 -8.95 -12.69 -6.78
CA LYS A 68 -10.25 -12.81 -7.45
C LYS A 68 -10.84 -11.46 -7.83
N ARG A 69 -10.65 -10.46 -6.98
CA ARG A 69 -11.06 -9.08 -7.21
C ARG A 69 -10.00 -8.12 -6.67
N TYR A 70 -9.64 -7.15 -7.48
CA TYR A 70 -8.68 -6.11 -7.11
C TYR A 70 -9.27 -4.72 -7.36
N VAL A 71 -9.13 -3.84 -6.40
CA VAL A 71 -9.47 -2.42 -6.52
C VAL A 71 -8.20 -1.61 -6.23
N GLY A 72 -7.69 -0.93 -7.23
CA GLY A 72 -6.58 0.01 -7.06
C GLY A 72 -7.08 1.45 -6.96
N MET A 73 -6.55 2.21 -6.01
CA MET A 73 -6.85 3.63 -5.82
C MET A 73 -5.56 4.42 -5.83
N ASP A 74 -5.48 5.46 -6.66
CA ASP A 74 -4.32 6.36 -6.72
C ASP A 74 -4.75 7.80 -6.96
N LEU A 75 -3.95 8.74 -6.48
CA LEU A 75 -4.19 10.18 -6.69
C LEU A 75 -3.91 10.60 -8.13
N SER A 76 -3.02 9.89 -8.85
CA SER A 76 -2.60 10.19 -10.22
C SER A 76 -3.44 9.44 -11.27
N PRO A 77 -4.31 10.11 -12.04
CA PRO A 77 -4.92 9.50 -13.21
C PRO A 77 -3.91 8.95 -14.21
N ALA A 78 -2.79 9.65 -14.45
CA ALA A 78 -1.76 9.20 -15.38
C ALA A 78 -1.13 7.86 -14.99
N SER A 79 -0.97 7.59 -13.69
CA SER A 79 -0.49 6.29 -13.22
C SER A 79 -1.46 5.16 -13.54
N LEU A 80 -2.76 5.43 -13.43
CA LEU A 80 -3.81 4.45 -13.67
C LEU A 80 -3.99 4.14 -15.17
N GLU A 81 -3.74 5.13 -16.05
CA GLU A 81 -3.82 4.96 -17.51
C GLU A 81 -2.74 4.02 -18.05
N ILE A 82 -1.55 4.00 -17.43
CA ILE A 82 -0.45 3.10 -17.84
C ILE A 82 -0.50 1.73 -17.18
N ALA A 83 -1.42 1.53 -16.23
CA ALA A 83 -1.56 0.25 -15.53
C ALA A 83 -2.08 -0.84 -16.46
N ASN A 84 -1.42 -2.00 -16.43
CA ASN A 84 -1.83 -3.16 -17.21
C ASN A 84 -2.63 -4.13 -16.33
N VAL A 85 -3.95 -3.95 -16.29
CA VAL A 85 -4.87 -4.76 -15.48
C VAL A 85 -5.94 -5.43 -16.33
N ASP A 86 -6.37 -6.62 -15.92
CA ASP A 86 -7.52 -7.29 -16.50
C ASP A 86 -8.83 -6.68 -15.95
N PRO A 87 -9.64 -6.01 -16.76
CA PRO A 87 -10.86 -5.36 -16.30
C PRO A 87 -11.94 -6.33 -15.80
N ALA A 88 -11.79 -7.63 -16.04
CA ALA A 88 -12.71 -8.64 -15.51
C ALA A 88 -12.54 -8.83 -13.99
N ILE A 89 -11.36 -8.59 -13.45
CA ILE A 89 -11.04 -8.81 -12.02
C ILE A 89 -10.49 -7.58 -11.32
N ALA A 90 -10.05 -6.56 -12.07
CA ALA A 90 -9.45 -5.35 -11.51
C ALA A 90 -10.21 -4.08 -11.91
N SER A 91 -10.37 -3.16 -11.00
CA SER A 91 -10.86 -1.80 -11.25
C SER A 91 -9.93 -0.76 -10.63
N LEU A 92 -9.65 0.32 -11.37
CA LEU A 92 -8.79 1.41 -10.93
C LEU A 92 -9.59 2.69 -10.74
N ARG A 93 -9.30 3.45 -9.70
CA ARG A 93 -10.05 4.67 -9.31
C ARG A 93 -9.10 5.78 -8.91
N ALA A 94 -9.26 6.93 -9.56
CA ALA A 94 -8.52 8.13 -9.18
C ALA A 94 -9.12 8.77 -7.92
N GLY A 95 -8.27 9.15 -6.97
CA GLY A 95 -8.69 9.88 -5.78
C GLY A 95 -7.66 9.90 -4.67
N ASP A 96 -7.89 10.79 -3.71
CA ASP A 96 -7.02 11.01 -2.57
C ASP A 96 -7.34 10.01 -1.44
N MET A 97 -6.33 9.34 -0.90
CA MET A 97 -6.46 8.38 0.21
C MET A 97 -7.09 8.97 1.47
N HIS A 98 -7.08 10.31 1.64
CA HIS A 98 -7.69 10.98 2.79
C HIS A 98 -9.21 11.16 2.65
N THR A 99 -9.74 11.13 1.43
CA THR A 99 -11.13 11.48 1.14
C THR A 99 -11.88 10.44 0.31
N LEU A 100 -11.18 9.70 -0.56
CA LEU A 100 -11.82 8.69 -1.38
C LEU A 100 -12.23 7.49 -0.54
N GLU A 101 -13.47 7.06 -0.75
CA GLU A 101 -14.06 5.90 -0.10
C GLU A 101 -14.34 4.81 -1.13
N PRO A 102 -14.27 3.53 -0.74
CA PRO A 102 -14.87 2.44 -1.50
C PRO A 102 -16.35 2.73 -1.80
N LYS A 103 -16.88 2.12 -2.83
CA LYS A 103 -18.31 2.27 -3.15
C LYS A 103 -19.16 1.65 -2.04
N ASP A 104 -20.39 2.15 -1.90
CA ASP A 104 -21.33 1.64 -0.90
C ASP A 104 -21.44 0.11 -0.94
N GLY A 105 -21.27 -0.52 0.21
CA GLY A 105 -21.34 -1.97 0.37
C GLY A 105 -20.09 -2.75 -0.08
N GLU A 106 -19.04 -2.09 -0.57
CA GLU A 106 -17.78 -2.77 -0.85
C GLU A 106 -17.01 -3.08 0.42
N THR A 107 -16.62 -4.34 0.57
CA THR A 107 -15.71 -4.80 1.62
C THR A 107 -14.57 -5.61 1.03
N PHE A 108 -13.47 -5.72 1.78
CA PHE A 108 -12.23 -6.31 1.29
C PHE A 108 -11.67 -7.33 2.30
N SER A 109 -11.09 -8.41 1.76
CA SER A 109 -10.34 -9.38 2.56
C SER A 109 -8.98 -8.82 2.97
N ALA A 110 -8.41 -7.95 2.12
CA ALA A 110 -7.17 -7.25 2.42
C ALA A 110 -7.22 -5.79 1.96
N ILE A 111 -6.61 -4.91 2.76
CA ILE A 111 -6.30 -3.53 2.38
C ILE A 111 -4.78 -3.37 2.44
N VAL A 112 -4.19 -2.85 1.37
CA VAL A 112 -2.74 -2.71 1.24
C VAL A 112 -2.36 -1.25 1.14
N PHE A 113 -1.36 -0.84 1.92
CA PHE A 113 -0.68 0.45 1.83
C PHE A 113 0.80 0.19 1.53
N ASN A 114 1.14 0.17 0.25
CA ASN A 114 2.49 -0.14 -0.19
C ASN A 114 3.22 1.13 -0.62
N GLU A 115 4.07 1.67 0.25
CA GLU A 115 4.91 2.87 0.03
C GLU A 115 4.11 4.18 -0.15
N VAL A 116 2.85 4.25 0.27
CA VAL A 116 1.99 5.44 0.11
C VAL A 116 1.87 6.27 1.39
N LEU A 117 1.93 5.67 2.56
CA LEU A 117 1.68 6.36 3.84
C LEU A 117 2.73 7.42 4.22
N HIS A 118 3.84 7.51 3.49
CA HIS A 118 4.80 8.61 3.59
C HIS A 118 4.24 9.98 3.20
N PHE A 119 3.12 9.98 2.48
CA PHE A 119 2.44 11.18 1.98
C PHE A 119 1.25 11.58 2.85
N ALA A 120 0.99 10.84 3.93
CA ALA A 120 -0.01 11.18 4.92
C ALA A 120 0.59 12.05 6.03
N ASP A 121 -0.17 13.05 6.50
CA ASP A 121 0.20 13.82 7.70
C ASP A 121 0.07 12.95 8.96
N ASP A 122 -0.94 12.08 9.01
CA ASP A 122 -1.17 11.10 10.06
C ASP A 122 -1.44 9.72 9.43
N PRO A 123 -0.41 8.87 9.28
CA PRO A 123 -0.56 7.53 8.70
C PRO A 123 -1.53 6.63 9.48
N ALA A 124 -1.56 6.74 10.82
CA ALA A 124 -2.42 5.91 11.64
C ALA A 124 -3.91 6.28 11.47
N ALA A 125 -4.21 7.58 11.34
CA ALA A 125 -5.56 8.03 11.04
C ALA A 125 -6.01 7.56 9.65
N VAL A 126 -5.13 7.62 8.64
CA VAL A 126 -5.43 7.09 7.30
C VAL A 126 -5.71 5.60 7.36
N VAL A 127 -4.87 4.79 8.00
CA VAL A 127 -5.11 3.34 8.13
C VAL A 127 -6.43 3.06 8.83
N SER A 128 -6.71 3.76 9.95
CA SER A 128 -7.95 3.58 10.73
C SER A 128 -9.19 3.93 9.92
N ARG A 129 -9.12 4.91 9.01
CA ARG A 129 -10.22 5.30 8.12
C ARG A 129 -10.70 4.14 7.25
N TYR A 130 -9.82 3.24 6.86
CA TYR A 130 -10.15 2.12 5.98
C TYR A 130 -10.62 0.86 6.71
N VAL A 131 -10.49 0.79 8.04
CA VAL A 131 -10.97 -0.37 8.84
C VAL A 131 -12.43 -0.73 8.59
N PRO A 132 -13.38 0.23 8.47
CA PRO A 132 -14.79 -0.10 8.20
C PRO A 132 -15.05 -0.81 6.86
N PHE A 133 -14.09 -0.79 5.95
CA PHE A 133 -14.18 -1.47 4.65
C PHE A 133 -13.54 -2.86 4.64
N LEU A 134 -13.00 -3.32 5.78
CA LEU A 134 -12.54 -4.69 5.92
C LEU A 134 -13.71 -5.65 6.19
N LYS A 135 -13.58 -6.87 5.67
CA LYS A 135 -14.37 -8.00 6.15
C LYS A 135 -13.98 -8.35 7.58
N GLU A 136 -14.81 -9.13 8.27
CA GLU A 136 -14.59 -9.53 9.68
C GLU A 136 -13.20 -10.16 9.92
N ASP A 137 -12.74 -10.98 8.99
CA ASP A 137 -11.42 -11.62 9.04
C ASP A 137 -10.37 -10.91 8.17
N GLY A 138 -10.66 -9.70 7.71
CA GLY A 138 -9.78 -8.95 6.83
C GLY A 138 -8.50 -8.47 7.51
N VAL A 139 -7.47 -8.27 6.71
CA VAL A 139 -6.13 -7.86 7.15
C VAL A 139 -5.68 -6.58 6.45
N ILE A 140 -4.76 -5.85 7.09
CA ILE A 140 -4.10 -4.68 6.51
C ILE A 140 -2.60 -4.97 6.38
N ALA A 141 -2.08 -4.84 5.16
CA ALA A 141 -0.66 -4.94 4.88
C ALA A 141 -0.03 -3.54 4.71
N LEU A 142 0.99 -3.26 5.48
CA LEU A 142 1.72 -2.01 5.50
C LEU A 142 3.14 -2.21 4.98
N SER A 143 3.62 -1.34 4.08
CA SER A 143 5.01 -1.27 3.66
C SER A 143 5.47 0.17 3.60
N MET A 144 6.58 0.49 4.27
CA MET A 144 7.15 1.83 4.30
C MET A 144 8.66 1.80 4.15
N TYR A 145 9.18 2.56 3.19
CA TYR A 145 10.60 2.82 3.04
C TYR A 145 11.17 3.56 4.24
N SER A 146 12.21 3.00 4.85
CA SER A 146 12.92 3.58 5.99
C SER A 146 14.28 4.11 5.53
N PRO A 147 14.47 5.45 5.44
CA PRO A 147 15.76 6.05 5.12
C PRO A 147 16.83 5.70 6.17
N LYS A 148 18.11 5.70 5.76
CA LYS A 148 19.25 5.48 6.67
C LYS A 148 19.36 6.52 7.78
N LYS A 149 18.84 7.73 7.56
CA LYS A 149 18.88 8.83 8.53
C LYS A 149 17.77 8.63 9.57
N PRO A 150 18.10 8.24 10.83
CA PRO A 150 17.10 7.87 11.83
C PRO A 150 16.08 8.97 12.14
N GLU A 151 16.53 10.23 12.15
CA GLU A 151 15.72 11.41 12.45
C GLU A 151 14.94 11.96 11.24
N SER A 152 14.89 11.24 10.13
CA SER A 152 14.11 11.65 8.94
C SER A 152 12.63 11.73 9.23
N GLY A 153 11.91 12.62 8.52
CA GLY A 153 10.44 12.69 8.60
C GLY A 153 9.78 11.33 8.34
N ALA A 154 10.24 10.59 7.33
CA ALA A 154 9.74 9.26 7.01
C ALA A 154 9.88 8.28 8.19
N ASN A 155 11.05 8.26 8.87
CA ASN A 155 11.22 7.38 10.02
C ASN A 155 10.35 7.78 11.22
N LYS A 156 10.04 9.07 11.38
CA LYS A 156 9.09 9.53 12.41
C LYS A 156 7.67 9.06 12.10
N LEU A 157 7.24 9.16 10.84
CA LEU A 157 5.93 8.64 10.40
C LEU A 157 5.84 7.12 10.59
N ILE A 158 6.90 6.38 10.25
CA ILE A 158 6.97 4.93 10.51
C ILE A 158 6.84 4.65 12.01
N ALA A 159 7.58 5.36 12.86
CA ALA A 159 7.56 5.16 14.31
C ALA A 159 6.15 5.41 14.87
N SER A 160 5.47 6.50 14.47
CA SER A 160 4.11 6.81 14.94
C SER A 160 3.09 5.76 14.49
N LEU A 161 3.19 5.25 13.26
CA LEU A 161 2.31 4.20 12.76
C LEU A 161 2.54 2.88 13.49
N TRP A 162 3.81 2.50 13.73
CA TRP A 162 4.13 1.28 14.47
C TRP A 162 3.66 1.37 15.92
N GLU A 163 3.86 2.49 16.61
CA GLU A 163 3.32 2.74 17.95
C GLU A 163 1.79 2.62 17.99
N ALA A 164 1.08 3.20 17.01
CA ALA A 164 -0.37 3.12 16.93
C ALA A 164 -0.86 1.68 16.67
N THR A 165 -0.11 0.88 15.89
CA THR A 165 -0.45 -0.53 15.61
C THR A 165 0.09 -1.51 16.66
N ASP A 166 0.92 -1.07 17.60
CA ASP A 166 1.31 -1.83 18.81
C ASP A 166 0.24 -1.76 19.92
N ASP A 167 -0.81 -0.94 19.76
CA ASP A 167 -1.95 -0.90 20.70
C ASP A 167 -2.77 -2.20 20.61
N GLU A 168 -2.43 -3.16 21.46
CA GLU A 168 -3.06 -4.48 21.51
C GLU A 168 -4.58 -4.44 21.82
N SER A 169 -5.11 -3.31 22.29
CA SER A 169 -6.55 -3.14 22.47
C SER A 169 -7.31 -2.93 21.15
N LYS A 170 -6.61 -2.51 20.11
CA LYS A 170 -7.17 -2.17 18.78
C LYS A 170 -6.66 -3.06 17.65
N TRP A 171 -5.46 -3.58 17.80
CA TRP A 171 -4.77 -4.29 16.73
C TRP A 171 -4.20 -5.62 17.19
N GLU A 172 -4.19 -6.58 16.31
CA GLU A 172 -3.37 -7.78 16.37
C GLU A 172 -2.27 -7.66 15.30
N VAL A 173 -1.02 -7.68 15.71
CA VAL A 173 0.12 -7.77 14.78
C VAL A 173 0.31 -9.23 14.41
N LEU A 174 0.00 -9.59 13.16
CA LEU A 174 0.13 -10.95 12.67
C LEU A 174 1.55 -11.26 12.23
N ASP A 175 2.26 -10.26 11.67
CA ASP A 175 3.64 -10.42 11.23
C ASP A 175 4.34 -9.04 11.10
N ASP A 176 5.67 -9.02 11.22
CA ASP A 176 6.50 -7.80 11.12
C ASP A 176 7.82 -8.13 10.42
N TYR A 177 8.06 -7.53 9.25
CA TYR A 177 9.27 -7.73 8.48
C TYR A 177 10.11 -6.47 8.37
N ARG A 178 11.41 -6.69 8.42
CA ARG A 178 12.39 -5.68 8.04
C ARG A 178 13.19 -6.20 6.85
N LEU A 179 12.87 -5.73 5.65
CA LEU A 179 13.59 -6.09 4.44
C LEU A 179 14.75 -5.10 4.22
N VAL A 180 15.98 -5.61 4.17
CA VAL A 180 17.19 -4.79 4.04
C VAL A 180 17.89 -5.11 2.74
N SER A 181 18.21 -4.09 1.95
CA SER A 181 19.11 -4.20 0.82
C SER A 181 20.39 -3.42 1.08
N ASP A 182 21.43 -4.10 1.51
CA ASP A 182 22.72 -3.49 1.82
C ASP A 182 23.35 -2.81 0.58
N LYS A 183 23.22 -3.47 -0.59
CA LYS A 183 23.73 -2.94 -1.85
C LYS A 183 23.07 -1.62 -2.24
N LYS A 184 21.76 -1.49 -2.08
CA LYS A 184 21.02 -0.23 -2.34
C LYS A 184 21.08 0.72 -1.16
N GLY A 185 21.37 0.21 0.03
CA GLY A 185 21.33 0.95 1.27
C GLY A 185 19.93 1.39 1.65
N VAL A 186 18.93 0.57 1.39
CA VAL A 186 17.53 0.82 1.69
C VAL A 186 17.00 -0.25 2.65
N THR A 187 16.03 0.15 3.45
CA THR A 187 15.27 -0.73 4.33
C THR A 187 13.79 -0.48 4.10
N TRP A 188 12.98 -1.53 4.08
CA TRP A 188 11.53 -1.43 4.19
C TRP A 188 11.09 -1.99 5.54
N ARG A 189 10.25 -1.26 6.22
CA ARG A 189 9.50 -1.73 7.39
C ARG A 189 8.15 -2.18 6.88
N MET A 190 7.81 -3.43 7.18
CA MET A 190 6.59 -4.04 6.69
C MET A 190 5.86 -4.72 7.84
N ARG A 191 4.54 -4.57 7.91
CA ARG A 191 3.72 -5.12 8.98
C ARG A 191 2.38 -5.59 8.44
N LEU A 192 1.94 -6.76 8.91
CA LEU A 192 0.59 -7.27 8.70
C LEU A 192 -0.18 -7.15 10.00
N VAL A 193 -1.34 -6.49 9.96
CA VAL A 193 -2.20 -6.29 11.13
C VAL A 193 -3.64 -6.68 10.86
N LYS A 194 -4.35 -7.08 11.92
CA LYS A 194 -5.79 -7.27 11.92
C LYS A 194 -6.40 -6.35 12.98
N PRO A 195 -7.46 -5.56 12.66
CA PRO A 195 -8.15 -4.79 13.67
C PRO A 195 -8.90 -5.71 14.63
N LYS A 196 -8.89 -5.38 15.91
CA LYS A 196 -9.75 -6.02 16.92
C LYS A 196 -11.05 -5.23 16.98
N VAL A 197 -12.13 -5.87 16.56
CA VAL A 197 -13.50 -5.32 16.57
C VAL A 197 -14.16 -5.58 17.92
#